data_fdfd848c56284f9694a929972ae00208
#
_entry.id   fdfd848c56284f9694a929972ae00208
#
_cell.length_a   1.000
_cell.length_b   1.000
_cell.length_c   1.000
_cell.angle_alpha   90.00
_cell.angle_beta   90.00
_cell.angle_gamma   90.00
#
_symmetry.space_group_name_H-M   'P 1'
#
loop_
_entity.id
_entity.type
_entity.pdbx_description
1 polymer ?
#
loop_
_entity_poly.entity_id
_entity_poly.type
_entity_poly.pdbx_seq_one_letter_code
_entity_poly.pdbx_strand_id
1 'polypeptide(L)'
;VGRVEDKLGILASGTAELIFEDARVPEEALLGSEGEGFKQMLTTLDGGRIGIASQAVGIGRAVLEESLEYAKTREQFGKAISSFEAIQWKLADMATELDAAELLTLRAAWLEDQHKPYEKAAAMAKMYASDVTMRAGGSRFLSGENVSGQEVTYDKDIQQRDL
;
A
#
# COMPACT_ATOMS: atom_id res chain seq x y z
N VAL A 1 18.99 -19.63 -5.92
CA VAL A 1 17.78 -18.78 -6.12
C VAL A 1 16.97 -19.43 -7.22
N GLY A 2 15.72 -19.73 -6.93
CA GLY A 2 14.78 -20.28 -7.89
C GLY A 2 14.15 -19.21 -8.78
N ARG A 3 12.89 -19.39 -9.13
CA ARG A 3 12.16 -18.47 -9.99
C ARG A 3 12.01 -17.10 -9.32
N VAL A 4 12.23 -16.04 -10.07
CA VAL A 4 11.86 -14.68 -9.70
C VAL A 4 10.41 -14.44 -10.10
N GLU A 5 9.59 -13.97 -9.16
CA GLU A 5 8.16 -13.74 -9.40
C GLU A 5 7.92 -12.47 -10.23
N ASP A 6 7.03 -12.60 -11.21
CA ASP A 6 6.46 -11.46 -11.93
C ASP A 6 5.34 -10.83 -11.09
N LYS A 7 5.47 -9.54 -10.77
CA LYS A 7 4.59 -8.86 -9.81
C LYS A 7 3.85 -7.71 -10.45
N LEU A 8 2.65 -7.42 -9.96
CA LEU A 8 1.83 -6.31 -10.40
C LEU A 8 2.47 -4.94 -10.08
N GLY A 9 3.24 -4.84 -8.99
CA GLY A 9 3.87 -3.60 -8.56
C GLY A 9 5.10 -3.83 -7.68
N ILE A 10 5.76 -2.74 -7.30
CA ILE A 10 7.02 -2.75 -6.51
C ILE A 10 8.08 -3.63 -7.22
N LEU A 11 8.21 -3.45 -8.52
CA LEU A 11 9.02 -4.30 -9.38
C LEU A 11 10.53 -4.24 -9.04
N ALA A 12 10.99 -3.13 -8.48
CA ALA A 12 12.38 -2.95 -8.05
C ALA A 12 12.77 -3.84 -6.84
N SER A 13 11.78 -4.34 -6.08
CA SER A 13 12.00 -5.28 -4.99
C SER A 13 11.84 -6.71 -5.51
N GLY A 14 12.94 -7.42 -5.74
CA GLY A 14 12.91 -8.81 -6.23
C GLY A 14 12.24 -9.73 -5.21
N THR A 15 11.29 -10.56 -5.68
CA THR A 15 10.70 -11.66 -4.92
C THR A 15 11.08 -12.96 -5.62
N ALA A 16 11.74 -13.87 -4.90
CA ALA A 16 12.23 -15.10 -5.48
C ALA A 16 12.15 -16.26 -4.50
N GLU A 17 12.02 -17.46 -5.02
CA GLU A 17 12.15 -18.68 -4.26
C GLU A 17 13.61 -18.88 -3.85
N LEU A 18 13.83 -19.29 -2.61
CA LEU A 18 15.14 -19.71 -2.10
C LEU A 18 15.16 -21.22 -1.94
N ILE A 19 16.06 -21.89 -2.68
CA ILE A 19 16.24 -23.33 -2.65
C ILE A 19 17.53 -23.63 -1.90
N PHE A 20 17.42 -24.48 -0.87
CA PHE A 20 18.55 -24.96 -0.07
C PHE A 20 18.74 -26.44 -0.31
N GLU A 21 19.92 -26.84 -0.80
CA GLU A 21 20.30 -28.22 -1.05
C GLU A 21 21.51 -28.55 -0.18
N ASP A 22 21.38 -29.48 0.76
CA ASP A 22 22.43 -29.90 1.69
C ASP A 22 23.18 -28.75 2.40
N ALA A 23 22.49 -27.61 2.57
CA ALA A 23 23.08 -26.43 3.21
C ALA A 23 23.30 -26.68 4.71
N ARG A 24 24.57 -26.71 5.12
CA ARG A 24 24.94 -26.85 6.52
C ARG A 24 25.12 -25.49 7.16
N VAL A 25 24.43 -25.28 8.26
CA VAL A 25 24.54 -24.06 9.08
C VAL A 25 24.99 -24.44 10.50
N PRO A 26 25.75 -23.58 11.20
CA PRO A 26 26.13 -23.85 12.58
C PRO A 26 24.90 -23.79 13.50
N GLU A 27 24.96 -24.48 14.63
CA GLU A 27 23.84 -24.57 15.59
C GLU A 27 23.44 -23.18 16.10
N GLU A 28 24.38 -22.28 16.26
CA GLU A 28 24.16 -20.89 16.71
C GLU A 28 23.35 -20.05 15.71
N ALA A 29 23.23 -20.50 14.47
CA ALA A 29 22.37 -19.87 13.45
C ALA A 29 20.89 -20.25 13.59
N LEU A 30 20.54 -21.17 14.49
CA LEU A 30 19.15 -21.51 14.78
C LEU A 30 18.46 -20.34 15.46
N LEU A 31 17.43 -19.81 14.82
CA LEU A 31 16.58 -18.76 15.38
C LEU A 31 15.47 -19.38 16.22
N GLY A 32 15.55 -19.24 17.55
CA GLY A 32 14.60 -19.83 18.51
C GLY A 32 14.80 -21.33 18.70
N SER A 33 13.71 -22.10 18.71
CA SER A 33 13.74 -23.55 18.94
C SER A 33 13.34 -24.33 17.69
N GLU A 34 13.79 -25.58 17.59
CA GLU A 34 13.36 -26.49 16.51
C GLU A 34 11.82 -26.62 16.49
N GLY A 35 11.25 -26.55 15.28
CA GLY A 35 9.80 -26.66 15.06
C GLY A 35 9.03 -25.35 15.22
N GLU A 36 9.64 -24.25 15.68
CA GLU A 36 8.97 -22.96 15.88
C GLU A 36 9.10 -21.99 14.67
N GLY A 37 9.80 -22.36 13.62
CA GLY A 37 10.09 -21.47 12.49
C GLY A 37 8.83 -20.86 11.84
N PHE A 38 7.74 -21.63 11.70
CA PHE A 38 6.48 -21.13 11.17
C PHE A 38 5.87 -20.04 12.05
N LYS A 39 5.88 -20.22 13.36
CA LYS A 39 5.39 -19.23 14.33
C LYS A 39 6.21 -17.95 14.27
N GLN A 40 7.53 -18.06 14.20
CA GLN A 40 8.44 -16.90 14.09
C GLN A 40 8.20 -16.14 12.80
N MET A 41 8.00 -16.85 11.68
CA MET A 41 7.65 -16.22 10.41
C MET A 41 6.36 -15.42 10.50
N LEU A 42 5.31 -15.98 11.11
CA LEU A 42 4.03 -15.28 11.32
C LEU A 42 4.21 -14.01 12.17
N THR A 43 4.99 -14.08 13.24
CA THR A 43 5.28 -12.92 14.09
C THR A 43 6.03 -11.82 13.31
N THR A 44 6.99 -12.20 12.48
CA THR A 44 7.69 -11.24 11.59
C THR A 44 6.74 -10.58 10.59
N LEU A 45 5.77 -11.33 10.06
CA LEU A 45 4.75 -10.79 9.15
C LEU A 45 3.81 -9.79 9.85
N ASP A 46 3.54 -9.96 11.14
CA ASP A 46 2.69 -9.03 11.89
C ASP A 46 3.34 -7.63 11.98
N GLY A 47 4.61 -7.52 12.31
CA GLY A 47 5.36 -6.26 12.23
C GLY A 47 5.47 -5.72 10.80
N GLY A 48 5.68 -6.60 9.82
CA GLY A 48 5.72 -6.25 8.39
C GLY A 48 4.43 -5.59 7.90
N ARG A 49 3.26 -5.97 8.43
CA ARG A 49 1.97 -5.35 8.08
C ARG A 49 1.92 -3.86 8.43
N ILE A 50 2.53 -3.45 9.54
CA ILE A 50 2.60 -2.02 9.92
C ILE A 50 3.44 -1.24 8.91
N GLY A 51 4.61 -1.78 8.51
CA GLY A 51 5.45 -1.17 7.49
C GLY A 51 4.74 -1.00 6.15
N ILE A 52 4.01 -2.03 5.68
CA ILE A 52 3.22 -1.95 4.44
C ILE A 52 2.04 -0.98 4.56
N ALA A 53 1.38 -0.91 5.71
CA ALA A 53 0.35 0.09 5.96
C ALA A 53 0.90 1.52 5.87
N SER A 54 2.05 1.78 6.50
CA SER A 54 2.74 3.07 6.44
C SER A 54 3.13 3.46 5.00
N GLN A 55 3.63 2.50 4.22
CA GLN A 55 3.94 2.70 2.81
C GLN A 55 2.69 3.08 2.01
N ALA A 56 1.58 2.37 2.23
CA ALA A 56 0.31 2.65 1.56
C ALA A 56 -0.21 4.06 1.92
N VAL A 57 -0.19 4.45 3.20
CA VAL A 57 -0.57 5.80 3.64
C VAL A 57 0.30 6.86 2.96
N GLY A 58 1.62 6.65 2.88
CA GLY A 58 2.54 7.58 2.21
C GLY A 58 2.20 7.77 0.73
N ILE A 59 1.93 6.69 0.01
CA ILE A 59 1.51 6.73 -1.40
C ILE A 59 0.16 7.46 -1.53
N GLY A 60 -0.82 7.10 -0.69
CA GLY A 60 -2.14 7.74 -0.71
C GLY A 60 -2.07 9.24 -0.44
N ARG A 61 -1.20 9.67 0.48
CA ARG A 61 -0.97 11.08 0.80
C ARG A 61 -0.40 11.84 -0.40
N ALA A 62 0.61 11.28 -1.08
CA ALA A 62 1.15 11.87 -2.30
C ALA A 62 0.08 12.01 -3.39
N VAL A 63 -0.77 11.00 -3.57
CA VAL A 63 -1.90 11.06 -4.53
C VAL A 63 -2.88 12.17 -4.18
N LEU A 64 -3.21 12.36 -2.90
CA LEU A 64 -4.11 13.43 -2.45
C LEU A 64 -3.52 14.82 -2.72
N GLU A 65 -2.25 15.04 -2.35
CA GLU A 65 -1.54 16.30 -2.56
C GLU A 65 -1.51 16.69 -4.03
N GLU A 66 -1.12 15.77 -4.90
CA GLU A 66 -1.10 15.96 -6.34
C GLU A 66 -2.50 16.22 -6.94
N SER A 67 -3.52 15.50 -6.42
CA SER A 67 -4.90 15.70 -6.85
C SER A 67 -5.44 17.08 -6.46
N LEU A 68 -5.06 17.59 -5.28
CA LEU A 68 -5.41 18.94 -4.84
C LEU A 68 -4.79 20.02 -5.73
N GLU A 69 -3.50 19.90 -6.06
CA GLU A 69 -2.82 20.86 -6.92
C GLU A 69 -3.37 20.81 -8.35
N TYR A 70 -3.61 19.62 -8.88
CA TYR A 70 -4.24 19.47 -10.19
C TYR A 70 -5.65 20.08 -10.23
N ALA A 71 -6.46 19.84 -9.21
CA ALA A 71 -7.82 20.39 -9.15
C ALA A 71 -7.86 21.93 -9.11
N LYS A 72 -6.83 22.58 -8.55
CA LYS A 72 -6.69 24.05 -8.53
C LYS A 72 -6.27 24.64 -9.87
N THR A 73 -5.48 23.90 -10.65
CA THR A 73 -4.87 24.39 -11.88
C THR A 73 -5.65 24.00 -13.14
N ARG A 74 -6.29 22.84 -13.13
CA ARG A 74 -7.10 22.37 -14.27
C ARG A 74 -8.40 23.15 -14.38
N GLU A 75 -8.67 23.71 -15.55
CA GLU A 75 -9.91 24.42 -15.82
C GLU A 75 -10.84 23.63 -16.77
N GLN A 76 -12.11 23.64 -16.46
CA GLN A 76 -13.20 23.18 -17.32
C GLN A 76 -14.41 24.10 -17.13
N PHE A 77 -15.14 24.33 -18.22
CA PHE A 77 -16.32 25.22 -18.20
C PHE A 77 -16.01 26.64 -17.67
N GLY A 78 -14.79 27.14 -17.97
CA GLY A 78 -14.36 28.49 -17.61
C GLY A 78 -13.97 28.69 -16.14
N LYS A 79 -13.72 27.63 -15.38
CA LYS A 79 -13.28 27.70 -13.98
C LYS A 79 -12.48 26.49 -13.56
N ALA A 80 -11.66 26.64 -12.49
CA ALA A 80 -10.92 25.54 -11.91
C ALA A 80 -11.85 24.39 -11.48
N ILE A 81 -11.44 23.12 -11.72
CA ILE A 81 -12.26 21.97 -11.37
C ILE A 81 -12.46 21.81 -9.88
N SER A 82 -11.59 22.39 -9.04
CA SER A 82 -11.78 22.47 -7.58
C SER A 82 -13.04 23.22 -7.15
N SER A 83 -13.66 24.02 -8.04
CA SER A 83 -14.92 24.73 -7.78
C SER A 83 -16.15 23.86 -7.97
N PHE A 84 -16.02 22.64 -8.51
CA PHE A 84 -17.12 21.70 -8.66
C PHE A 84 -17.31 20.83 -7.43
N GLU A 85 -18.50 20.81 -6.89
CA GLU A 85 -18.85 20.11 -5.66
C GLU A 85 -18.51 18.61 -5.71
N ALA A 86 -18.73 17.96 -6.86
CA ALA A 86 -18.39 16.54 -7.04
C ALA A 86 -16.88 16.26 -6.91
N ILE A 87 -16.02 17.21 -7.26
CA ILE A 87 -14.57 17.11 -7.07
C ILE A 87 -14.22 17.35 -5.60
N GLN A 88 -14.85 18.33 -4.96
CA GLN A 88 -14.64 18.63 -3.54
C GLN A 88 -15.00 17.43 -2.66
N TRP A 89 -16.12 16.74 -2.94
CA TRP A 89 -16.50 15.51 -2.22
C TRP A 89 -15.45 14.42 -2.34
N LYS A 90 -14.96 14.15 -3.55
CA LYS A 90 -13.91 13.15 -3.76
C LYS A 90 -12.64 13.47 -2.96
N LEU A 91 -12.21 14.71 -2.97
CA LEU A 91 -11.03 15.14 -2.22
C LEU A 91 -11.25 15.07 -0.70
N ALA A 92 -12.45 15.40 -0.22
CA ALA A 92 -12.82 15.29 1.19
C ALA A 92 -12.85 13.82 1.65
N ASP A 93 -13.43 12.91 0.84
CA ASP A 93 -13.43 11.47 1.12
C ASP A 93 -12.01 10.92 1.16
N MET A 94 -11.17 11.25 0.16
CA MET A 94 -9.77 10.84 0.14
C MET A 94 -9.01 11.29 1.39
N ALA A 95 -9.17 12.57 1.78
CA ALA A 95 -8.50 13.11 2.97
C ALA A 95 -8.96 12.40 4.25
N THR A 96 -10.28 12.20 4.40
CA THR A 96 -10.86 11.55 5.58
C THR A 96 -10.43 10.09 5.71
N GLU A 97 -10.48 9.34 4.61
CA GLU A 97 -10.10 7.93 4.60
C GLU A 97 -8.59 7.74 4.86
N LEU A 98 -7.76 8.64 4.32
CA LEU A 98 -6.30 8.58 4.56
C LEU A 98 -5.95 8.92 6.01
N ASP A 99 -6.61 9.90 6.62
CA ASP A 99 -6.44 10.23 8.04
C ASP A 99 -6.81 9.03 8.93
N ALA A 100 -7.95 8.39 8.64
CA ALA A 100 -8.37 7.19 9.35
C ALA A 100 -7.37 6.02 9.17
N ALA A 101 -6.82 5.83 7.96
CA ALA A 101 -5.82 4.82 7.69
C ALA A 101 -4.51 5.08 8.46
N GLU A 102 -4.09 6.33 8.53
CA GLU A 102 -2.93 6.75 9.32
C GLU A 102 -3.12 6.49 10.81
N LEU A 103 -4.26 6.87 11.38
CA LEU A 103 -4.58 6.63 12.79
C LEU A 103 -4.61 5.14 13.13
N LEU A 104 -5.13 4.29 12.26
CA LEU A 104 -5.08 2.83 12.43
C LEU A 104 -3.64 2.32 12.40
N THR A 105 -2.81 2.84 11.53
CA THR A 105 -1.40 2.47 11.40
C THR A 105 -0.61 2.90 12.64
N LEU A 106 -0.77 4.14 13.08
CA LEU A 106 -0.15 4.66 14.30
C LEU A 106 -0.59 3.90 15.55
N ARG A 107 -1.88 3.52 15.63
CA ARG A 107 -2.36 2.69 16.72
C ARG A 107 -1.68 1.33 16.76
N ALA A 108 -1.50 0.68 15.60
CA ALA A 108 -0.83 -0.62 15.53
C ALA A 108 0.63 -0.51 15.98
N ALA A 109 1.36 0.49 15.49
CA ALA A 109 2.75 0.78 15.88
C ALA A 109 2.87 1.08 17.38
N TRP A 110 1.96 1.90 17.92
CA TRP A 110 1.95 2.18 19.35
C TRP A 110 1.73 0.93 20.21
N LEU A 111 0.83 0.03 19.81
CA LEU A 111 0.61 -1.23 20.53
C LEU A 111 1.88 -2.11 20.52
N GLU A 112 2.58 -2.19 19.39
CA GLU A 112 3.86 -2.88 19.26
C GLU A 112 4.91 -2.29 20.20
N ASP A 113 5.10 -0.97 20.19
CA ASP A 113 6.03 -0.25 21.06
C ASP A 113 5.74 -0.47 22.56
N GLN A 114 4.47 -0.65 22.90
CA GLN A 114 4.04 -0.96 24.27
C GLN A 114 4.10 -2.46 24.62
N HIS A 115 4.62 -3.29 23.74
CA HIS A 115 4.65 -4.75 23.90
C HIS A 115 3.27 -5.37 24.21
N LYS A 116 2.21 -4.78 23.65
CA LYS A 116 0.84 -5.28 23.75
C LYS A 116 0.47 -6.10 22.52
N PRO A 117 -0.54 -6.98 22.61
CA PRO A 117 -1.06 -7.68 21.43
C PRO A 117 -1.48 -6.69 20.35
N TYR A 118 -0.85 -6.77 19.17
CA TYR A 118 -1.03 -5.82 18.07
C TYR A 118 -1.42 -6.47 16.73
N GLU A 119 -1.42 -7.78 16.64
CA GLU A 119 -1.62 -8.56 15.41
C GLU A 119 -2.92 -8.15 14.70
N LYS A 120 -4.01 -8.04 15.48
CA LYS A 120 -5.31 -7.60 14.96
C LYS A 120 -5.25 -6.15 14.46
N ALA A 121 -4.60 -5.27 15.20
CA ALA A 121 -4.48 -3.87 14.82
C ALA A 121 -3.62 -3.71 13.55
N ALA A 122 -2.51 -4.45 13.45
CA ALA A 122 -1.65 -4.48 12.27
C ALA A 122 -2.39 -5.01 11.03
N ALA A 123 -3.18 -6.08 11.17
CA ALA A 123 -4.00 -6.60 10.08
C ALA A 123 -5.05 -5.59 9.60
N MET A 124 -5.75 -4.94 10.54
CA MET A 124 -6.73 -3.88 10.23
C MET A 124 -6.08 -2.69 9.51
N ALA A 125 -4.94 -2.21 10.02
CA ALA A 125 -4.21 -1.10 9.44
C ALA A 125 -3.78 -1.41 8.00
N LYS A 126 -3.14 -2.56 7.77
CA LYS A 126 -2.68 -2.99 6.44
C LYS A 126 -3.84 -3.12 5.45
N MET A 127 -4.91 -3.78 5.84
CA MET A 127 -6.10 -3.97 5.00
C MET A 127 -6.68 -2.61 4.60
N TYR A 128 -7.00 -1.77 5.57
CA TYR A 128 -7.68 -0.50 5.32
C TYR A 128 -6.80 0.49 4.54
N ALA A 129 -5.52 0.65 4.92
CA ALA A 129 -4.60 1.54 4.22
C ALA A 129 -4.40 1.14 2.75
N SER A 130 -4.31 -0.16 2.46
CA SER A 130 -4.19 -0.66 1.08
C SER A 130 -5.41 -0.30 0.24
N ASP A 131 -6.61 -0.54 0.77
CA ASP A 131 -7.88 -0.28 0.08
C ASP A 131 -8.11 1.21 -0.16
N VAL A 132 -7.83 2.04 0.84
CA VAL A 132 -7.92 3.52 0.73
C VAL A 132 -6.98 4.04 -0.35
N THR A 133 -5.73 3.60 -0.35
CA THR A 133 -4.73 4.04 -1.33
C THR A 133 -5.11 3.63 -2.75
N MET A 134 -5.66 2.44 -2.95
CA MET A 134 -6.16 1.99 -4.24
C MET A 134 -7.35 2.82 -4.72
N ARG A 135 -8.30 3.16 -3.82
CA ARG A 135 -9.42 4.06 -4.17
C ARG A 135 -8.95 5.47 -4.51
N ALA A 136 -8.03 6.02 -3.73
CA ALA A 136 -7.44 7.34 -3.99
C ALA A 136 -6.76 7.38 -5.36
N GLY A 137 -5.92 6.38 -5.68
CA GLY A 137 -5.26 6.24 -6.97
C GLY A 137 -6.26 6.11 -8.13
N GLY A 138 -7.31 5.28 -7.97
CA GLY A 138 -8.38 5.12 -8.96
C GLY A 138 -9.15 6.42 -9.20
N SER A 139 -9.40 7.21 -8.18
CA SER A 139 -10.07 8.53 -8.30
C SER A 139 -9.23 9.51 -9.13
N ARG A 140 -7.91 9.46 -9.03
CA ARG A 140 -6.98 10.24 -9.84
C ARG A 140 -6.94 9.76 -11.29
N PHE A 141 -6.91 8.44 -11.54
CA PHE A 141 -6.93 7.88 -12.90
C PHE A 141 -8.18 8.29 -13.69
N LEU A 142 -9.33 8.44 -13.03
CA LEU A 142 -10.55 8.93 -13.66
C LEU A 142 -10.48 10.42 -14.05
N SER A 143 -9.51 11.18 -13.55
CA SER A 143 -9.26 12.57 -13.94
C SER A 143 -8.28 12.75 -15.12
N GLY A 144 -7.68 11.66 -15.61
CA GLY A 144 -7.00 11.61 -16.92
C GLY A 144 -5.52 11.97 -16.96
N GLU A 145 -4.83 12.11 -15.82
CA GLU A 145 -3.38 12.34 -15.82
C GLU A 145 -2.62 11.39 -14.87
N ASN A 146 -1.47 10.92 -15.32
CA ASN A 146 -0.51 10.24 -14.47
C ASN A 146 0.50 11.22 -13.85
N VAL A 147 1.22 10.77 -12.83
CA VAL A 147 2.22 11.55 -12.07
C VAL A 147 3.38 12.05 -12.94
N SER A 148 3.57 11.48 -14.12
CA SER A 148 4.67 11.80 -15.06
C SER A 148 4.24 12.66 -16.24
N GLY A 149 2.98 13.11 -16.31
CA GLY A 149 2.48 13.88 -17.47
C GLY A 149 2.35 13.04 -18.76
N GLN A 150 2.49 11.72 -18.68
CA GLN A 150 2.24 10.82 -19.80
C GLN A 150 0.80 10.34 -19.78
N GLU A 151 0.13 10.36 -20.92
CA GLU A 151 -1.20 9.79 -21.08
C GLU A 151 -1.17 8.29 -20.72
N VAL A 152 -1.88 7.89 -19.66
CA VAL A 152 -2.09 6.46 -19.38
C VAL A 152 -3.15 5.97 -20.35
N THR A 153 -2.72 5.32 -21.41
CA THR A 153 -3.62 4.48 -22.18
C THR A 153 -4.02 3.30 -21.27
N TYR A 154 -5.28 3.26 -20.92
CA TYR A 154 -5.88 2.16 -20.18
C TYR A 154 -5.72 0.89 -21.03
N ASP A 155 -4.86 -0.02 -20.60
CA ASP A 155 -4.69 -1.31 -21.27
C ASP A 155 -5.95 -2.14 -21.02
N LYS A 156 -6.80 -2.25 -22.05
CA LYS A 156 -8.03 -3.03 -22.02
C LYS A 156 -7.79 -4.52 -21.78
N ASP A 157 -6.55 -4.96 -21.84
CA ASP A 157 -6.18 -6.38 -21.70
C ASP A 157 -6.15 -6.83 -20.23
N ILE A 158 -6.16 -5.90 -19.26
CA ILE A 158 -6.20 -6.24 -17.82
C ILE A 158 -7.60 -6.75 -17.42
N GLN A 159 -8.68 -6.29 -18.06
CA GLN A 159 -10.05 -6.73 -17.75
C GLN A 159 -10.40 -8.14 -18.22
N GLN A 160 -9.58 -8.75 -19.07
CA GLN A 160 -9.87 -10.10 -19.61
C GLN A 160 -9.16 -11.24 -18.89
N ARG A 161 -8.33 -10.97 -17.88
CA ARG A 161 -7.58 -12.01 -17.17
C ARG A 161 -8.21 -12.47 -15.85
N ASP A 162 -9.26 -11.81 -15.36
CA ASP A 162 -9.91 -12.10 -14.06
C ASP A 162 -11.40 -12.48 -14.19
N LEU A 163 -11.81 -13.14 -15.29
CA LEU A 163 -13.13 -13.77 -15.45
C LEU A 163 -13.01 -15.26 -15.74
#